data_94de18738006747d3fe0fd73b2c50656
#
_entry.id   94de18738006747d3fe0fd73b2c50656
#
_cell.length_a   1.000
_cell.length_b   1.000
_cell.length_c   1.000
_cell.angle_alpha   90.00
_cell.angle_beta   90.00
_cell.angle_gamma   90.00
#
_symmetry.space_group_name_H-M   'P 1'
#
loop_
_entity.id
_entity.type
_entity.pdbx_description
1 polymer ?
#
loop_
_entity_poly.entity_id
_entity_poly.type
_entity_poly.pdbx_seq_one_letter_code
_entity_poly.pdbx_strand_id
1 'polypeptide(L)'
;LVSAPPSPGFAKDWVKSGSIARIHDRDDAEIWKGWKRWVFFLVPFLTFANTGIYLFYLGLRIFCIIMAQNVAGVSYAGAWVFVAIEITVAIPSLMHNCWTMMALKKRGRAKLRLTGRECPTVDVFITCCGEDDDVVLDTVRGACDQDYPRDSMRVIILDDAKSKTLEEACNQLALVHPNVIYMSREKIPGKPHHFKAGNLNYGLEQTHLLPGGAGQFMAALDADMVITNTRLAHKFDFRLTPCRFPSKTGSVRSFPTCW
;
A
#
# COMPACT_ATOMS: atom_id res chain seq x y z
N LEU A 1 23.00 -14.99 15.81
CA LEU A 1 21.73 -15.22 16.52
C LEU A 1 20.65 -14.50 15.75
N VAL A 2 19.88 -15.23 14.92
CA VAL A 2 18.73 -14.69 14.20
C VAL A 2 17.65 -14.43 15.23
N SER A 3 17.31 -13.15 15.46
CA SER A 3 16.21 -12.77 16.34
C SER A 3 14.91 -13.39 15.81
N ALA A 4 14.14 -14.01 16.70
CA ALA A 4 12.83 -14.56 16.36
C ALA A 4 11.93 -13.47 15.77
N PRO A 5 11.05 -13.81 14.81
CA PRO A 5 10.13 -12.83 14.23
C PRO A 5 9.24 -12.23 15.32
N PRO A 6 8.92 -10.91 15.22
CA PRO A 6 8.10 -10.27 16.23
C PRO A 6 6.74 -10.96 16.37
N SER A 7 6.35 -11.23 17.61
CA SER A 7 5.08 -11.87 17.93
C SER A 7 3.89 -10.98 17.54
N PRO A 8 2.68 -11.56 17.37
CA PRO A 8 1.46 -10.76 17.10
C PRO A 8 1.15 -9.69 18.17
N GLY A 9 1.81 -9.78 19.32
CA GLY A 9 1.73 -8.79 20.41
C GLY A 9 2.72 -7.65 20.32
N PHE A 10 3.66 -7.67 19.37
CA PHE A 10 4.80 -6.75 19.28
C PHE A 10 4.42 -5.26 19.43
N ALA A 11 3.42 -4.79 18.71
CA ALA A 11 2.97 -3.39 18.83
C ALA A 11 2.39 -3.08 20.22
N LYS A 12 1.78 -4.08 20.90
CA LYS A 12 1.26 -3.92 22.26
C LYS A 12 2.39 -3.83 23.28
N ASP A 13 3.50 -4.54 23.04
CA ASP A 13 4.65 -4.51 23.91
C ASP A 13 5.37 -3.16 23.87
N TRP A 14 5.51 -2.55 22.69
CA TRP A 14 6.03 -1.20 22.51
C TRP A 14 5.13 -0.12 23.16
N VAL A 15 3.82 -0.27 23.10
CA VAL A 15 2.89 0.63 23.81
C VAL A 15 3.05 0.49 25.35
N LYS A 16 3.24 -0.74 25.84
CA LYS A 16 3.46 -1.00 27.28
C LYS A 16 4.79 -0.46 27.79
N SER A 17 5.83 -0.48 26.94
CA SER A 17 7.16 0.09 27.31
C SER A 17 7.17 1.61 27.41
N GLY A 18 6.09 2.27 27.00
CA GLY A 18 6.01 3.75 27.01
C GLY A 18 6.72 4.43 25.84
N SER A 19 7.35 3.65 24.94
CA SER A 19 8.02 4.17 23.74
C SER A 19 7.04 4.61 22.65
N ILE A 20 5.81 4.10 22.70
CA ILE A 20 4.72 4.45 21.78
C ILE A 20 3.50 4.92 22.59
N ALA A 21 3.06 6.13 22.37
CA ALA A 21 1.82 6.65 22.96
C ALA A 21 0.63 6.43 22.02
N ARG A 22 -0.49 6.06 22.60
CA ARG A 22 -1.78 6.02 21.90
C ARG A 22 -2.42 7.40 21.94
N ILE A 23 -2.49 8.08 20.77
CA ILE A 23 -3.07 9.42 20.68
C ILE A 23 -4.58 9.33 20.59
N HIS A 24 -5.11 8.37 19.83
CA HIS A 24 -6.54 8.20 19.62
C HIS A 24 -6.87 6.72 19.37
N ASP A 25 -8.09 6.31 19.72
CA ASP A 25 -8.55 4.92 19.50
C ASP A 25 -8.80 4.60 18.02
N ARG A 26 -8.85 5.64 17.18
CA ARG A 26 -9.13 5.53 15.76
C ARG A 26 -8.19 6.44 14.97
N ASP A 27 -7.53 5.88 13.96
CA ASP A 27 -6.67 6.61 13.00
C ASP A 27 -7.50 7.48 12.04
N ASP A 28 -8.76 7.07 11.78
CA ASP A 28 -9.70 7.75 10.88
C ASP A 28 -10.60 8.80 11.57
N ALA A 29 -10.33 9.12 12.83
CA ALA A 29 -11.18 10.03 13.62
C ALA A 29 -11.33 11.43 12.96
N GLU A 30 -10.31 11.90 12.24
CA GLU A 30 -10.36 13.19 11.55
C GLU A 30 -11.27 13.18 10.32
N ILE A 31 -11.41 12.03 9.65
CA ILE A 31 -12.31 11.86 8.50
C ILE A 31 -13.78 12.01 8.92
N TRP A 32 -14.08 11.64 10.18
CA TRP A 32 -15.45 11.68 10.72
C TRP A 32 -15.83 13.00 11.39
N LYS A 33 -14.99 14.07 11.26
CA LYS A 33 -15.26 15.39 11.84
C LYS A 33 -16.00 16.29 10.84
N GLY A 34 -16.86 17.17 11.41
CA GLY A 34 -17.54 18.22 10.67
C GLY A 34 -18.47 17.71 9.57
N TRP A 35 -18.50 18.41 8.41
CA TRP A 35 -19.36 18.10 7.28
C TRP A 35 -19.06 16.75 6.63
N LYS A 36 -17.83 16.26 6.71
CA LYS A 36 -17.42 14.96 6.19
C LYS A 36 -18.22 13.81 6.78
N ARG A 37 -18.64 13.92 8.05
CA ARG A 37 -19.53 12.96 8.72
C ARG A 37 -20.84 12.78 7.97
N TRP A 38 -21.41 13.86 7.46
CA TRP A 38 -22.66 13.82 6.70
C TRP A 38 -22.49 13.12 5.37
N VAL A 39 -21.35 13.36 4.68
CA VAL A 39 -21.02 12.65 3.43
C VAL A 39 -20.96 11.14 3.69
N PHE A 40 -20.25 10.72 4.72
CA PHE A 40 -20.17 9.30 5.07
C PHE A 40 -21.53 8.69 5.45
N PHE A 41 -22.41 9.46 6.07
CA PHE A 41 -23.78 9.01 6.36
C PHE A 41 -24.61 8.85 5.09
N LEU A 42 -24.43 9.70 4.09
CA LEU A 42 -25.14 9.65 2.81
C LEU A 42 -24.62 8.54 1.87
N VAL A 43 -23.36 8.13 1.98
CA VAL A 43 -22.76 7.13 1.08
C VAL A 43 -23.57 5.81 1.03
N PRO A 44 -23.99 5.17 2.13
CA PRO A 44 -24.81 3.97 2.06
C PRO A 44 -26.11 4.19 1.30
N PHE A 45 -26.79 5.28 1.59
CA PHE A 45 -28.04 5.62 0.93
C PHE A 45 -27.85 5.81 -0.57
N LEU A 46 -26.84 6.60 -0.98
CA LEU A 46 -26.53 6.81 -2.39
C LEU A 46 -26.12 5.52 -3.09
N THR A 47 -25.40 4.64 -2.42
CA THR A 47 -24.99 3.34 -2.95
C THR A 47 -26.19 2.43 -3.21
N PHE A 48 -27.14 2.37 -2.25
CA PHE A 48 -28.38 1.62 -2.42
C PHE A 48 -29.27 2.23 -3.51
N ALA A 49 -29.40 3.57 -3.54
CA ALA A 49 -30.17 4.27 -4.56
C ALA A 49 -29.59 4.02 -5.96
N ASN A 50 -28.27 4.12 -6.13
CA ASN A 50 -27.60 3.84 -7.40
C ASN A 50 -27.84 2.40 -7.87
N THR A 51 -27.68 1.43 -6.97
CA THR A 51 -27.95 0.02 -7.29
C THR A 51 -29.42 -0.20 -7.64
N GLY A 52 -30.34 0.38 -6.90
CA GLY A 52 -31.78 0.29 -7.15
C GLY A 52 -32.18 0.89 -8.50
N ILE A 53 -31.68 2.08 -8.82
CA ILE A 53 -31.94 2.76 -10.10
C ILE A 53 -31.38 1.90 -11.25
N TYR A 54 -30.21 1.33 -11.11
CA TYR A 54 -29.63 0.46 -12.14
C TYR A 54 -30.49 -0.80 -12.36
N LEU A 55 -30.91 -1.47 -11.30
CA LEU A 55 -31.77 -2.66 -11.42
C LEU A 55 -33.13 -2.33 -12.04
N PHE A 56 -33.70 -1.19 -11.68
CA PHE A 56 -34.93 -0.70 -12.27
C PHE A 56 -34.77 -0.41 -13.76
N TYR A 57 -33.68 0.28 -14.15
CA TYR A 57 -33.34 0.52 -15.54
C TYR A 57 -33.21 -0.78 -16.33
N LEU A 58 -32.49 -1.77 -15.79
CA LEU A 58 -32.30 -3.06 -16.44
C LEU A 58 -33.62 -3.81 -16.63
N GLY A 59 -34.47 -3.78 -15.60
CA GLY A 59 -35.83 -4.34 -15.68
C GLY A 59 -36.68 -3.70 -16.75
N LEU A 60 -36.71 -2.37 -16.81
CA LEU A 60 -37.42 -1.62 -17.87
C LEU A 60 -36.87 -1.95 -19.26
N ARG A 61 -35.56 -2.04 -19.41
CA ARG A 61 -34.91 -2.37 -20.69
C ARG A 61 -35.31 -3.74 -21.18
N ILE A 62 -35.28 -4.75 -20.33
CA ILE A 62 -35.73 -6.12 -20.64
C ILE A 62 -37.22 -6.11 -20.99
N PHE A 63 -38.04 -5.44 -20.20
CA PHE A 63 -39.47 -5.31 -20.47
C PHE A 63 -39.76 -4.68 -21.85
N CYS A 64 -39.09 -3.57 -22.17
CA CYS A 64 -39.25 -2.90 -23.47
C CYS A 64 -38.85 -3.79 -24.65
N ILE A 65 -37.76 -4.57 -24.51
CA ILE A 65 -37.34 -5.53 -25.55
C ILE A 65 -38.41 -6.59 -25.77
N ILE A 66 -38.92 -7.18 -24.69
CA ILE A 66 -39.96 -8.24 -24.80
C ILE A 66 -41.23 -7.68 -25.44
N MET A 67 -41.68 -6.47 -25.00
CA MET A 67 -42.84 -5.82 -25.58
C MET A 67 -42.67 -5.51 -27.09
N ALA A 68 -41.51 -4.98 -27.45
CA ALA A 68 -41.18 -4.68 -28.86
C ALA A 68 -41.18 -5.96 -29.72
N GLN A 69 -40.62 -7.04 -29.21
CA GLN A 69 -40.61 -8.34 -29.91
C GLN A 69 -42.01 -8.89 -30.09
N ASN A 70 -42.86 -8.78 -29.05
CA ASN A 70 -44.24 -9.27 -29.11
C ASN A 70 -45.09 -8.48 -30.11
N VAL A 71 -44.88 -7.16 -30.20
CA VAL A 71 -45.63 -6.31 -31.15
C VAL A 71 -45.13 -6.50 -32.57
N ALA A 72 -43.82 -6.59 -32.75
CA ALA A 72 -43.23 -6.72 -34.10
C ALA A 72 -43.27 -8.17 -34.66
N GLY A 73 -43.46 -9.17 -33.83
CA GLY A 73 -43.41 -10.60 -34.22
C GLY A 73 -42.04 -11.07 -34.64
N VAL A 74 -40.97 -10.31 -34.33
CA VAL A 74 -39.58 -10.56 -34.76
C VAL A 74 -38.65 -10.60 -33.52
N SER A 75 -37.66 -11.47 -33.57
CA SER A 75 -36.65 -11.55 -32.51
C SER A 75 -35.52 -10.53 -32.76
N TYR A 76 -35.24 -9.70 -31.77
CA TYR A 76 -34.16 -8.72 -31.78
C TYR A 76 -32.91 -9.25 -31.09
N ALA A 77 -32.19 -10.21 -31.69
CA ALA A 77 -31.01 -10.85 -31.11
C ALA A 77 -29.95 -9.81 -30.68
N GLY A 78 -29.72 -8.76 -31.48
CA GLY A 78 -28.78 -7.67 -31.14
C GLY A 78 -29.12 -6.97 -29.85
N ALA A 79 -30.41 -6.74 -29.53
CA ALA A 79 -30.82 -6.11 -28.31
C ALA A 79 -30.47 -6.93 -27.07
N TRP A 80 -30.57 -8.25 -27.15
CA TRP A 80 -30.19 -9.18 -26.08
C TRP A 80 -28.67 -9.23 -25.90
N VAL A 81 -27.89 -9.14 -26.96
CA VAL A 81 -26.43 -9.02 -26.86
C VAL A 81 -26.04 -7.75 -26.12
N PHE A 82 -26.70 -6.60 -26.42
CA PHE A 82 -26.44 -5.37 -25.69
C PHE A 82 -26.80 -5.49 -24.20
N VAL A 83 -27.91 -6.09 -23.84
CA VAL A 83 -28.28 -6.36 -22.42
C VAL A 83 -27.23 -7.20 -21.73
N ALA A 84 -26.73 -8.24 -22.38
CA ALA A 84 -25.66 -9.10 -21.83
C ALA A 84 -24.36 -8.31 -21.59
N ILE A 85 -23.99 -7.41 -22.51
CA ILE A 85 -22.83 -6.52 -22.35
C ILE A 85 -23.06 -5.54 -21.19
N GLU A 86 -24.24 -4.92 -21.12
CA GLU A 86 -24.59 -3.99 -20.02
C GLU A 86 -24.51 -4.67 -18.65
N ILE A 87 -25.01 -5.89 -18.52
CA ILE A 87 -24.90 -6.67 -17.28
C ILE A 87 -23.42 -6.94 -16.96
N THR A 88 -22.63 -7.36 -17.95
CA THR A 88 -21.21 -7.67 -17.73
C THR A 88 -20.42 -6.44 -17.28
N VAL A 89 -20.66 -5.28 -17.89
CA VAL A 89 -20.00 -4.01 -17.52
C VAL A 89 -20.46 -3.52 -16.13
N ALA A 90 -21.68 -3.84 -15.71
CA ALA A 90 -22.18 -3.46 -14.40
C ALA A 90 -21.56 -4.25 -13.23
N ILE A 91 -21.04 -5.46 -13.47
CA ILE A 91 -20.45 -6.28 -12.41
C ILE A 91 -19.35 -5.55 -11.63
N PRO A 92 -18.31 -4.95 -12.26
CA PRO A 92 -17.30 -4.17 -11.55
C PRO A 92 -17.88 -3.01 -10.75
N SER A 93 -18.90 -2.32 -11.29
CA SER A 93 -19.57 -1.21 -10.60
C SER A 93 -20.31 -1.68 -9.34
N LEU A 94 -21.03 -2.80 -9.42
CA LEU A 94 -21.71 -3.40 -8.27
C LEU A 94 -20.71 -3.90 -7.21
N MET A 95 -19.59 -4.49 -7.65
CA MET A 95 -18.50 -4.89 -6.74
C MET A 95 -17.90 -3.67 -6.04
N HIS A 96 -17.70 -2.56 -6.77
CA HIS A 96 -17.22 -1.31 -6.17
C HIS A 96 -18.21 -0.78 -5.13
N ASN A 97 -19.50 -0.81 -5.39
CA ASN A 97 -20.54 -0.44 -4.43
C ASN A 97 -20.46 -1.28 -3.15
N CYS A 98 -20.32 -2.61 -3.28
CA CYS A 98 -20.13 -3.50 -2.13
C CYS A 98 -18.84 -3.15 -1.36
N TRP A 99 -17.76 -2.86 -2.03
CA TRP A 99 -16.49 -2.47 -1.42
C TRP A 99 -16.59 -1.15 -0.68
N THR A 100 -17.26 -0.16 -1.25
CA THR A 100 -17.54 1.12 -0.62
C THR A 100 -18.30 0.93 0.69
N MET A 101 -19.33 0.07 0.69
CA MET A 101 -20.08 -0.28 1.90
C MET A 101 -19.19 -0.94 2.96
N MET A 102 -18.33 -1.87 2.57
CA MET A 102 -17.39 -2.51 3.50
C MET A 102 -16.33 -1.52 4.04
N ALA A 103 -15.89 -0.55 3.22
CA ALA A 103 -14.94 0.48 3.64
C ALA A 103 -15.50 1.44 4.71
N LEU A 104 -16.82 1.61 4.76
CA LEU A 104 -17.49 2.42 5.80
C LEU A 104 -17.50 1.74 7.17
N LYS A 105 -17.19 0.44 7.24
CA LYS A 105 -17.12 -0.28 8.51
C LYS A 105 -16.03 0.33 9.38
N LYS A 106 -16.38 0.71 10.59
CA LYS A 106 -15.44 1.28 11.57
C LYS A 106 -14.28 0.33 11.80
N ARG A 107 -13.07 0.79 11.48
CA ARG A 107 -11.84 0.06 11.76
C ARG A 107 -11.29 0.53 13.11
N GLY A 108 -11.08 -0.41 14.03
CA GLY A 108 -10.54 -0.13 15.37
C GLY A 108 -9.02 0.00 15.39
N ARG A 109 -8.41 0.72 14.42
CA ARG A 109 -6.98 1.01 14.45
C ARG A 109 -6.72 2.18 15.38
N ALA A 110 -5.80 2.00 16.33
CA ALA A 110 -5.35 3.08 17.15
C ALA A 110 -4.36 3.98 16.39
N LYS A 111 -4.48 5.30 16.56
CA LYS A 111 -3.47 6.26 16.12
C LYS A 111 -2.36 6.26 17.15
N LEU A 112 -1.16 5.85 16.75
CA LEU A 112 0.02 5.71 17.59
C LEU A 112 1.03 6.81 17.25
N ARG A 113 1.81 7.23 18.24
CA ARG A 113 2.92 8.16 18.08
C ARG A 113 4.12 7.68 18.88
N LEU A 114 5.30 7.76 18.30
CA LEU A 114 6.56 7.54 19.02
C LEU A 114 6.78 8.69 20.02
N THR A 115 7.08 8.36 21.27
CA THR A 115 7.29 9.31 22.36
C THR A 115 8.59 9.05 23.12
N GLY A 116 9.18 7.88 22.97
CA GLY A 116 10.42 7.48 23.63
C GLY A 116 11.65 7.61 22.72
N ARG A 117 12.84 7.49 23.33
CA ARG A 117 14.11 7.40 22.60
C ARG A 117 14.34 6.01 22.00
N GLU A 118 13.79 4.98 22.64
CA GLU A 118 13.82 3.63 22.12
C GLU A 118 12.69 3.48 21.09
N CYS A 119 13.05 3.19 19.88
CA CYS A 119 12.11 2.99 18.78
C CYS A 119 12.47 1.73 17.99
N PRO A 120 11.48 1.06 17.37
CA PRO A 120 11.74 -0.11 16.55
C PRO A 120 12.63 0.25 15.35
N THR A 121 13.45 -0.70 14.91
CA THR A 121 14.25 -0.52 13.69
C THR A 121 13.37 -0.64 12.45
N VAL A 122 13.60 0.26 11.48
CA VAL A 122 12.79 0.35 10.24
C VAL A 122 13.71 0.34 9.03
N ASP A 123 13.42 -0.52 8.07
CA ASP A 123 14.02 -0.51 6.74
C ASP A 123 13.04 0.14 5.76
N VAL A 124 13.40 1.29 5.21
CA VAL A 124 12.64 2.01 4.19
C VAL A 124 13.18 1.64 2.83
N PHE A 125 12.42 0.87 2.05
CA PHE A 125 12.77 0.49 0.70
C PHE A 125 12.20 1.50 -0.30
N ILE A 126 13.06 2.06 -1.15
CA ILE A 126 12.69 2.89 -2.29
C ILE A 126 13.00 2.08 -3.55
N THR A 127 11.96 1.67 -4.27
CA THR A 127 12.11 0.86 -5.48
C THR A 127 12.12 1.74 -6.71
N CYS A 128 13.17 1.61 -7.55
CA CYS A 128 13.30 2.32 -8.81
C CYS A 128 13.70 1.37 -9.95
N CYS A 129 13.37 1.76 -11.17
CA CYS A 129 13.67 0.98 -12.39
C CYS A 129 13.77 1.89 -13.63
N GLY A 130 14.66 2.90 -13.60
CA GLY A 130 14.92 3.81 -14.70
C GLY A 130 14.10 5.10 -14.65
N GLU A 131 13.56 5.46 -13.49
CA GLU A 131 13.08 6.81 -13.20
C GLU A 131 14.24 7.80 -13.20
N ASP A 132 13.92 9.08 -13.33
CA ASP A 132 14.90 10.18 -13.29
C ASP A 132 15.61 10.21 -11.93
N ASP A 133 16.94 10.27 -11.94
CA ASP A 133 17.77 10.25 -10.74
C ASP A 133 17.36 11.34 -9.74
N ASP A 134 17.00 12.54 -10.22
CA ASP A 134 16.57 13.65 -9.36
C ASP A 134 15.27 13.35 -8.61
N VAL A 135 14.32 12.70 -9.26
CA VAL A 135 13.04 12.28 -8.65
C VAL A 135 13.29 11.25 -7.55
N VAL A 136 14.13 10.26 -7.83
CA VAL A 136 14.50 9.24 -6.84
C VAL A 136 15.21 9.88 -5.64
N LEU A 137 16.17 10.78 -5.91
CA LEU A 137 16.94 11.45 -4.85
C LEU A 137 16.07 12.36 -3.98
N ASP A 138 15.05 13.01 -4.53
CA ASP A 138 14.11 13.81 -3.76
C ASP A 138 13.30 12.92 -2.81
N THR A 139 12.88 11.74 -3.25
CA THR A 139 12.23 10.75 -2.39
C THR A 139 13.18 10.25 -1.29
N VAL A 140 14.45 9.97 -1.63
CA VAL A 140 15.47 9.55 -0.65
C VAL A 140 15.73 10.64 0.39
N ARG A 141 15.91 11.90 -0.03
CA ARG A 141 16.08 13.04 0.88
C ARG A 141 14.87 13.19 1.81
N GLY A 142 13.66 13.15 1.25
CA GLY A 142 12.43 13.19 2.03
C GLY A 142 12.29 12.04 3.04
N ALA A 143 12.79 10.83 2.70
CA ALA A 143 12.86 9.72 3.63
C ALA A 143 13.89 9.95 4.74
N CYS A 144 15.07 10.52 4.43
CA CYS A 144 16.11 10.84 5.40
C CYS A 144 15.70 11.96 6.37
N ASP A 145 14.84 12.87 5.92
CA ASP A 145 14.37 14.03 6.71
C ASP A 145 13.20 13.69 7.66
N GLN A 146 12.82 12.41 7.74
CA GLN A 146 11.77 12.00 8.66
C GLN A 146 12.20 12.18 10.13
N ASP A 147 11.23 12.56 10.98
CA ASP A 147 11.42 12.67 12.44
C ASP A 147 11.51 11.27 13.08
N TYR A 148 12.58 10.56 12.74
CA TYR A 148 12.89 9.22 13.24
C TYR A 148 14.38 9.13 13.59
N PRO A 149 14.77 8.44 14.69
CA PRO A 149 16.18 8.28 15.03
C PRO A 149 16.96 7.60 13.92
N ARG A 150 18.03 8.25 13.45
CA ARG A 150 18.84 7.78 12.32
C ARG A 150 19.44 6.40 12.54
N ASP A 151 19.82 6.10 13.79
CA ASP A 151 20.38 4.80 14.17
C ASP A 151 19.37 3.65 14.12
N SER A 152 18.07 4.00 14.05
CA SER A 152 16.98 3.04 14.02
C SER A 152 16.24 2.99 12.68
N MET A 153 16.71 3.76 11.70
CA MET A 153 16.11 3.80 10.35
C MET A 153 17.17 3.70 9.27
N ARG A 154 16.99 2.78 8.33
CA ARG A 154 17.81 2.68 7.11
C ARG A 154 16.95 3.01 5.90
N VAL A 155 17.51 3.79 4.98
CA VAL A 155 16.87 4.12 3.69
C VAL A 155 17.62 3.34 2.61
N ILE A 156 16.96 2.39 2.01
CA ILE A 156 17.55 1.40 1.10
C ILE A 156 16.97 1.61 -0.28
N ILE A 157 17.80 2.04 -1.21
CA ILE A 157 17.44 2.22 -2.61
C ILE A 157 17.63 0.88 -3.32
N LEU A 158 16.58 0.38 -3.95
CA LEU A 158 16.57 -0.86 -4.71
C LEU A 158 16.43 -0.55 -6.19
N ASP A 159 17.57 -0.47 -6.91
CA ASP A 159 17.60 -0.10 -8.32
C ASP A 159 17.67 -1.33 -9.24
N ASP A 160 16.63 -1.54 -10.03
CA ASP A 160 16.56 -2.58 -11.06
C ASP A 160 17.19 -2.17 -12.40
N ALA A 161 17.42 -0.87 -12.61
CA ALA A 161 18.05 -0.35 -13.84
C ALA A 161 19.59 -0.34 -13.76
N LYS A 162 20.16 -0.37 -12.55
CA LYS A 162 21.62 -0.28 -12.31
C LYS A 162 22.21 1.03 -12.84
N SER A 163 21.59 2.15 -12.52
CA SER A 163 22.07 3.47 -12.88
C SER A 163 23.35 3.80 -12.10
N LYS A 164 24.47 3.98 -12.81
CA LYS A 164 25.73 4.39 -12.18
C LYS A 164 25.66 5.81 -11.62
N THR A 165 24.93 6.69 -12.29
CA THR A 165 24.73 8.07 -11.85
C THR A 165 23.96 8.12 -10.55
N LEU A 166 22.88 7.32 -10.43
CA LEU A 166 22.12 7.20 -9.20
C LEU A 166 22.95 6.56 -8.08
N GLU A 167 23.73 5.52 -8.36
CA GLU A 167 24.66 4.90 -7.39
C GLU A 167 25.65 5.90 -6.83
N GLU A 168 26.32 6.67 -7.71
CA GLU A 168 27.27 7.71 -7.32
C GLU A 168 26.59 8.79 -6.46
N ALA A 169 25.42 9.27 -6.86
CA ALA A 169 24.65 10.26 -6.13
C ALA A 169 24.20 9.75 -4.75
N CYS A 170 23.76 8.48 -4.66
CA CYS A 170 23.40 7.84 -3.38
C CYS A 170 24.62 7.69 -2.48
N ASN A 171 25.79 7.34 -3.02
CA ASN A 171 27.04 7.24 -2.26
C ASN A 171 27.49 8.61 -1.74
N GLN A 172 27.32 9.68 -2.52
CA GLN A 172 27.56 11.04 -2.04
C GLN A 172 26.60 11.44 -0.92
N LEU A 173 25.31 11.09 -1.05
CA LEU A 173 24.33 11.34 -0.03
C LEU A 173 24.61 10.56 1.26
N ALA A 174 25.14 9.34 1.16
CA ALA A 174 25.53 8.51 2.29
C ALA A 174 26.66 9.13 3.15
N LEU A 175 27.46 10.05 2.62
CA LEU A 175 28.44 10.80 3.41
C LEU A 175 27.79 11.73 4.43
N VAL A 176 26.60 12.23 4.12
CA VAL A 176 25.80 13.11 5.00
C VAL A 176 24.77 12.31 5.82
N HIS A 177 24.21 11.27 5.22
CA HIS A 177 23.19 10.38 5.78
C HIS A 177 23.71 8.93 5.78
N PRO A 178 24.50 8.50 6.78
CA PRO A 178 25.14 7.17 6.78
C PRO A 178 24.14 6.00 6.85
N ASN A 179 22.89 6.28 7.02
CA ASN A 179 21.79 5.31 6.98
C ASN A 179 21.20 5.09 5.58
N VAL A 180 21.76 5.74 4.54
CA VAL A 180 21.40 5.52 3.13
C VAL A 180 22.23 4.39 2.55
N ILE A 181 21.60 3.44 1.89
CA ILE A 181 22.24 2.26 1.31
C ILE A 181 21.70 2.06 -0.11
N TYR A 182 22.59 2.03 -1.10
CA TYR A 182 22.21 1.68 -2.46
C TYR A 182 22.43 0.18 -2.69
N MET A 183 21.46 -0.46 -3.34
CA MET A 183 21.51 -1.87 -3.73
C MET A 183 20.93 -2.06 -5.13
N SER A 184 21.61 -2.88 -5.92
CA SER A 184 21.11 -3.35 -7.21
C SER A 184 21.22 -4.86 -7.30
N ARG A 185 20.24 -5.50 -7.93
CA ARG A 185 20.26 -6.95 -8.11
C ARG A 185 20.71 -7.34 -9.51
N GLU A 186 21.28 -8.52 -9.65
CA GLU A 186 21.57 -9.11 -10.95
C GLU A 186 20.35 -9.82 -11.53
N LYS A 187 20.09 -9.55 -12.80
CA LYS A 187 19.06 -10.26 -13.57
C LYS A 187 19.65 -11.60 -14.03
N ILE A 188 19.14 -12.70 -13.52
CA ILE A 188 19.61 -14.04 -13.87
C ILE A 188 18.83 -14.50 -15.11
N PRO A 189 19.51 -14.79 -16.26
CA PRO A 189 18.84 -15.31 -17.44
C PRO A 189 18.05 -16.58 -17.13
N GLY A 190 16.82 -16.66 -17.65
CA GLY A 190 15.95 -17.83 -17.47
C GLY A 190 15.17 -17.88 -16.15
N LYS A 191 15.39 -16.95 -15.21
CA LYS A 191 14.56 -16.81 -14.00
C LYS A 191 13.54 -15.68 -14.17
N PRO A 192 12.28 -15.87 -13.70
CA PRO A 192 11.30 -14.79 -13.72
C PRO A 192 11.77 -13.63 -12.85
N HIS A 193 11.74 -12.42 -13.40
CA HIS A 193 12.28 -11.23 -12.75
C HIS A 193 11.38 -10.69 -11.63
N HIS A 194 10.06 -10.93 -11.75
CA HIS A 194 9.03 -10.47 -10.80
C HIS A 194 9.00 -8.96 -10.53
N PHE A 195 9.64 -8.14 -11.39
CA PHE A 195 9.62 -6.68 -11.33
C PHE A 195 9.78 -6.14 -9.90
N LYS A 196 8.93 -5.21 -9.48
CA LYS A 196 8.94 -4.59 -8.15
C LYS A 196 8.88 -5.60 -6.99
N ALA A 197 8.04 -6.64 -7.10
CA ALA A 197 7.94 -7.66 -6.06
C ALA A 197 9.24 -8.45 -5.88
N GLY A 198 9.90 -8.78 -6.98
CA GLY A 198 11.20 -9.44 -6.94
C GLY A 198 12.30 -8.55 -6.38
N ASN A 199 12.25 -7.23 -6.67
CA ASN A 199 13.20 -6.26 -6.13
C ASN A 199 13.03 -6.07 -4.62
N LEU A 200 11.80 -5.98 -4.14
CA LEU A 200 11.51 -5.94 -2.70
C LEU A 200 11.96 -7.22 -1.97
N ASN A 201 11.73 -8.40 -2.57
CA ASN A 201 12.19 -9.66 -1.99
C ASN A 201 13.72 -9.71 -1.91
N TYR A 202 14.42 -9.25 -2.95
CA TYR A 202 15.87 -9.12 -2.92
C TYR A 202 16.34 -8.19 -1.80
N GLY A 203 15.73 -7.00 -1.65
CA GLY A 203 16.03 -6.09 -0.56
C GLY A 203 15.82 -6.72 0.82
N LEU A 204 14.73 -7.47 1.01
CA LEU A 204 14.44 -8.19 2.24
C LEU A 204 15.51 -9.26 2.55
N GLU A 205 15.98 -10.00 1.54
CA GLU A 205 17.06 -10.98 1.72
C GLU A 205 18.39 -10.31 2.07
N GLN A 206 18.74 -9.21 1.38
CA GLN A 206 19.99 -8.52 1.62
C GLN A 206 20.04 -7.81 2.98
N THR A 207 18.94 -7.27 3.48
CA THR A 207 18.92 -6.61 4.80
C THR A 207 19.27 -7.54 5.96
N HIS A 208 19.05 -8.85 5.82
CA HIS A 208 19.50 -9.82 6.82
C HIS A 208 21.02 -9.95 6.92
N LEU A 209 21.73 -9.63 5.84
CA LEU A 209 23.19 -9.70 5.75
C LEU A 209 23.85 -8.42 6.25
N LEU A 210 23.09 -7.33 6.41
CA LEU A 210 23.61 -6.07 6.92
C LEU A 210 23.92 -6.14 8.43
N PRO A 211 24.84 -5.29 8.90
CA PRO A 211 25.09 -5.14 10.34
C PRO A 211 23.80 -4.84 11.10
N GLY A 212 23.55 -5.59 12.17
CA GLY A 212 22.30 -5.49 12.94
C GLY A 212 21.12 -6.31 12.40
N GLY A 213 21.27 -6.98 11.24
CA GLY A 213 20.21 -7.79 10.62
C GLY A 213 19.12 -6.93 9.97
N ALA A 214 18.00 -7.54 9.59
CA ALA A 214 16.85 -6.82 9.04
C ALA A 214 16.13 -5.97 10.09
N GLY A 215 15.55 -4.85 9.67
CA GLY A 215 14.72 -4.02 10.53
C GLY A 215 13.48 -4.76 11.05
N GLN A 216 12.99 -4.38 12.21
CA GLN A 216 11.78 -4.96 12.81
C GLN A 216 10.53 -4.64 11.99
N PHE A 217 10.55 -3.51 11.30
CA PHE A 217 9.53 -3.09 10.36
C PHE A 217 10.13 -2.74 9.01
N MET A 218 9.31 -2.83 7.99
CA MET A 218 9.63 -2.33 6.66
C MET A 218 8.59 -1.32 6.19
N ALA A 219 9.04 -0.31 5.45
CA ALA A 219 8.21 0.58 4.67
C ALA A 219 8.65 0.49 3.21
N ALA A 220 7.72 0.43 2.27
CA ALA A 220 8.01 0.46 0.85
C ALA A 220 7.46 1.76 0.25
N LEU A 221 8.31 2.47 -0.48
CA LEU A 221 8.00 3.70 -1.19
C LEU A 221 8.24 3.51 -2.69
N ASP A 222 7.45 4.18 -3.50
CA ASP A 222 7.74 4.31 -4.92
C ASP A 222 8.76 5.44 -5.14
N ALA A 223 9.49 5.37 -6.23
CA ALA A 223 10.55 6.32 -6.56
C ALA A 223 10.08 7.78 -6.67
N ASP A 224 8.82 7.98 -7.02
CA ASP A 224 8.16 9.28 -7.22
C ASP A 224 7.31 9.77 -6.04
N MET A 225 7.46 9.14 -4.87
CA MET A 225 6.71 9.57 -3.69
C MET A 225 7.27 10.84 -3.07
N VAL A 226 6.46 11.89 -3.02
CA VAL A 226 6.81 13.12 -2.29
C VAL A 226 6.56 12.91 -0.79
N ILE A 227 7.64 12.75 -0.04
CA ILE A 227 7.59 12.65 1.40
C ILE A 227 7.81 14.06 1.97
N THR A 228 6.74 14.69 2.44
CA THR A 228 6.85 16.01 3.06
C THR A 228 7.44 15.90 4.45
N ASN A 229 8.47 16.74 4.72
CA ASN A 229 9.12 16.84 6.04
C ASN A 229 8.09 17.25 7.10
N THR A 230 7.97 16.45 8.10
CA THR A 230 6.83 16.39 9.00
C THR A 230 7.01 17.12 10.32
N ARG A 231 7.34 18.38 10.30
CA ARG A 231 6.71 19.25 11.31
C ARG A 231 5.17 19.25 11.16
N LEU A 232 4.69 18.68 10.06
CA LEU A 232 3.31 18.34 9.72
C LEU A 232 3.03 16.82 9.79
N ALA A 233 3.88 16.00 10.41
CA ALA A 233 3.76 14.54 10.54
C ALA A 233 2.48 14.03 11.23
N HIS A 234 1.53 14.89 11.48
CA HIS A 234 0.18 14.52 11.88
C HIS A 234 -0.69 13.92 10.77
N LYS A 235 -0.19 13.80 9.52
CA LYS A 235 -1.03 13.39 8.39
C LYS A 235 -0.59 12.15 7.63
N PHE A 236 0.65 11.69 7.75
CA PHE A 236 1.09 10.48 7.07
C PHE A 236 1.18 9.30 8.02
N ASP A 237 0.21 8.42 7.88
CA ASP A 237 0.15 7.11 8.53
C ASP A 237 1.19 6.21 7.84
N PHE A 238 2.43 6.22 8.34
CA PHE A 238 3.42 5.21 7.98
C PHE A 238 2.82 3.85 8.36
N ARG A 239 2.32 3.12 7.38
CA ARG A 239 1.88 1.75 7.58
C ARG A 239 3.13 0.88 7.77
N LEU A 240 3.65 0.87 8.99
CA LEU A 240 4.68 -0.07 9.38
C LEU A 240 4.08 -1.48 9.29
N THR A 241 4.50 -2.22 8.29
CA THR A 241 4.12 -3.63 8.15
C THR A 241 5.18 -4.46 8.89
N PRO A 242 4.82 -5.27 9.90
CA PRO A 242 5.79 -6.14 10.54
C PRO A 242 6.37 -7.10 9.49
N CYS A 243 7.69 -7.20 9.43
CA CYS A 243 8.38 -8.14 8.55
C CYS A 243 8.03 -9.57 8.97
N ARG A 244 7.14 -10.21 8.24
CA ARG A 244 6.82 -11.63 8.43
C ARG A 244 7.75 -12.43 7.53
N PHE A 245 8.86 -12.91 8.08
CA PHE A 245 9.74 -13.81 7.35
C PHE A 245 9.18 -15.23 7.38
N PRO A 246 9.19 -15.95 6.25
CA PRO A 246 8.92 -17.38 6.27
C PRO A 246 10.07 -18.07 7.01
N SER A 247 9.75 -18.89 8.01
CA SER A 247 10.71 -19.78 8.65
C SER A 247 11.38 -20.66 7.58
N LYS A 248 12.71 -20.84 7.67
CA LYS A 248 13.51 -21.67 6.75
C LYS A 248 13.18 -23.18 6.91
N THR A 249 11.95 -23.56 6.68
CA THR A 249 11.58 -24.97 6.48
C THR A 249 10.75 -25.06 5.22
N GLY A 250 11.44 -25.38 4.14
CA GLY A 250 11.02 -25.97 2.89
C GLY A 250 9.65 -25.57 2.33
N SER A 251 9.69 -24.77 1.31
CA SER A 251 8.68 -24.47 0.29
C SER A 251 8.50 -22.97 0.12
N VAL A 252 9.05 -22.49 -0.98
CA VAL A 252 8.74 -21.17 -1.54
C VAL A 252 7.26 -21.16 -1.95
N ARG A 253 6.38 -20.72 -1.08
CA ARG A 253 5.02 -20.34 -1.49
C ARG A 253 5.06 -18.89 -1.90
N SER A 254 4.81 -18.65 -3.19
CA SER A 254 4.55 -17.35 -3.77
C SER A 254 3.57 -16.57 -2.90
N PHE A 255 3.95 -15.34 -2.54
CA PHE A 255 3.05 -14.42 -1.85
C PHE A 255 1.84 -14.13 -2.72
N PRO A 256 0.61 -14.18 -2.18
CA PRO A 256 -0.52 -13.57 -2.86
C PRO A 256 -0.27 -12.06 -2.91
N THR A 257 -0.38 -11.51 -4.12
CA THR A 257 -0.36 -10.08 -4.39
C THR A 257 -1.34 -9.38 -3.46
N CYS A 258 -0.84 -8.65 -2.48
CA CYS A 258 -1.64 -7.68 -1.74
C CYS A 258 -1.66 -6.38 -2.55
N TRP A 259 -2.82 -6.09 -3.15
CA TRP A 259 -3.23 -4.79 -3.66
C TRP A 259 -3.78 -3.93 -2.51
#